data_05296f4d1819c57523c343492b141fc7
#
_entry.id   05296f4d1819c57523c343492b141fc7
#
_cell.length_a   1.000
_cell.length_b   1.000
_cell.length_c   1.000
_cell.angle_alpha   90.00
_cell.angle_beta   90.00
_cell.angle_gamma   90.00
#
_symmetry.space_group_name_H-M   'P 1'
#
loop_
_entity.id
_entity.type
_entity.pdbx_description
1 polymer ?
#
loop_
_entity_poly.entity_id
_entity_poly.type
_entity_poly.pdbx_seq_one_letter_code
_entity_poly.pdbx_strand_id
1 'polypeptide(L)'
;VVKDAGAKEVYLIEEPIAAAIGVGIDMFEPKGHLIVDIGGGTTEIAFIVSGGAALSKSIKIAGDHLNEDIMEFVKEQHNLLIGERTAEELKMNTISQDDADFEYEIRGRELGVGLPKSMKIKASEIEGAIRKHIDAIIDEVRLTIEEIEPEVAADIYETGIYLSGGGATIRILKERIEKELLLKVTVGDDAIHAVVTGIAQVLDDFDRYKNVIISPTHEY
;
A
#
# COMPACT_ATOMS: atom_id res chain seq x y z
N VAL A 1 2.34 -27.39 -2.02
CA VAL A 1 3.71 -26.80 -1.95
C VAL A 1 4.19 -26.71 -0.51
N VAL A 2 3.55 -25.92 0.40
CA VAL A 2 4.04 -25.74 1.79
C VAL A 2 4.00 -27.08 2.58
N LYS A 3 2.93 -27.87 2.46
CA LYS A 3 2.86 -29.22 3.04
C LYS A 3 3.89 -30.16 2.44
N ASP A 4 4.12 -30.08 1.11
CA ASP A 4 5.12 -30.90 0.41
C ASP A 4 6.54 -30.55 0.84
N ALA A 5 6.76 -29.30 1.29
CA ALA A 5 8.01 -28.85 1.90
C ALA A 5 8.18 -29.33 3.37
N GLY A 6 7.22 -30.08 3.92
CA GLY A 6 7.32 -30.73 5.24
C GLY A 6 6.61 -29.99 6.38
N ALA A 7 5.79 -28.99 6.09
CA ALA A 7 4.99 -28.32 7.12
C ALA A 7 3.94 -29.29 7.69
N LYS A 8 3.85 -29.38 9.02
CA LYS A 8 2.88 -30.22 9.72
C LYS A 8 1.46 -29.69 9.56
N GLU A 9 1.30 -28.39 9.71
CA GLU A 9 0.04 -27.67 9.59
C GLU A 9 0.25 -26.41 8.75
N VAL A 10 -0.76 -26.03 7.97
CA VAL A 10 -0.75 -24.83 7.12
C VAL A 10 -2.08 -24.13 7.29
N TYR A 11 -2.04 -22.87 7.60
CA TYR A 11 -3.20 -22.01 7.75
C TYR A 11 -3.11 -20.87 6.76
N LEU A 12 -4.26 -20.34 6.34
CA LEU A 12 -4.37 -19.18 5.48
C LEU A 12 -5.01 -18.04 6.25
N ILE A 13 -4.57 -16.82 5.97
CA ILE A 13 -5.18 -15.59 6.44
C ILE A 13 -5.25 -14.62 5.28
N GLU A 14 -6.32 -13.82 5.20
CA GLU A 14 -6.40 -12.76 4.21
C GLU A 14 -5.36 -11.68 4.51
N GLU A 15 -4.67 -11.21 3.49
CA GLU A 15 -3.59 -10.22 3.61
C GLU A 15 -4.05 -8.94 4.35
N PRO A 16 -5.21 -8.31 4.01
CA PRO A 16 -5.66 -7.13 4.72
C PRO A 16 -6.03 -7.39 6.18
N ILE A 17 -6.45 -8.62 6.54
CA ILE A 17 -6.68 -9.00 7.93
C ILE A 17 -5.35 -9.05 8.69
N ALA A 18 -4.34 -9.69 8.11
CA ALA A 18 -3.00 -9.72 8.70
C ALA A 18 -2.42 -8.31 8.85
N ALA A 19 -2.55 -7.48 7.81
CA ALA A 19 -2.11 -6.09 7.84
C ALA A 19 -2.80 -5.29 8.95
N ALA A 20 -4.12 -5.44 9.11
CA ALA A 20 -4.91 -4.77 10.14
C ALA A 20 -4.45 -5.13 11.56
N ILE A 21 -4.22 -6.42 11.81
CA ILE A 21 -3.66 -6.88 13.09
C ILE A 21 -2.28 -6.25 13.32
N GLY A 22 -1.44 -6.25 12.28
CA GLY A 22 -0.06 -5.74 12.37
C GLY A 22 0.05 -4.24 12.61
N VAL A 23 -0.90 -3.44 12.11
CA VAL A 23 -0.97 -1.99 12.42
C VAL A 23 -1.69 -1.70 13.74
N GLY A 24 -2.11 -2.72 14.48
CA GLY A 24 -2.68 -2.59 15.82
C GLY A 24 -4.19 -2.34 15.86
N ILE A 25 -4.94 -2.65 14.80
CA ILE A 25 -6.40 -2.63 14.82
C ILE A 25 -6.90 -3.78 15.72
N ASP A 26 -7.76 -3.47 16.68
CA ASP A 26 -8.44 -4.52 17.45
C ASP A 26 -9.56 -5.14 16.60
N MET A 27 -9.29 -6.31 16.04
CA MET A 27 -10.18 -7.05 15.17
C MET A 27 -11.52 -7.42 15.81
N PHE A 28 -11.59 -7.43 17.13
CA PHE A 28 -12.78 -7.88 17.89
C PHE A 28 -13.62 -6.70 18.41
N GLU A 29 -13.16 -5.49 18.20
CA GLU A 29 -13.97 -4.30 18.45
C GLU A 29 -15.21 -4.29 17.53
N PRO A 30 -16.41 -3.94 18.04
CA PRO A 30 -17.62 -3.92 17.21
C PRO A 30 -17.69 -2.70 16.27
N LYS A 31 -16.59 -2.00 16.04
CA LYS A 31 -16.48 -0.87 15.10
C LYS A 31 -15.87 -1.30 13.79
N GLY A 32 -16.34 -0.67 12.72
CA GLY A 32 -15.77 -0.84 11.39
C GLY A 32 -14.46 -0.07 11.21
N HIS A 33 -13.48 -0.71 10.58
CA HIS A 33 -12.17 -0.13 10.24
C HIS A 33 -11.90 -0.29 8.76
N LEU A 34 -11.42 0.76 8.11
CA LEU A 34 -10.96 0.69 6.72
C LEU A 34 -9.44 0.62 6.70
N ILE A 35 -8.91 -0.43 6.09
CA ILE A 35 -7.48 -0.57 5.83
C ILE A 35 -7.19 -0.54 4.34
N VAL A 36 -6.11 0.10 3.97
CA VAL A 36 -5.56 0.13 2.61
C VAL A 36 -4.11 -0.32 2.69
N ASP A 37 -3.86 -1.51 2.18
CA ASP A 37 -2.52 -2.09 2.11
C ASP A 37 -1.94 -1.90 0.71
N ILE A 38 -0.85 -1.15 0.59
CA ILE A 38 -0.27 -0.78 -0.70
C ILE A 38 1.10 -1.43 -0.82
N GLY A 39 1.12 -2.57 -1.50
CA GLY A 39 2.32 -3.36 -1.74
C GLY A 39 3.12 -2.89 -2.96
N GLY A 40 3.91 -3.81 -3.54
CA GLY A 40 4.61 -3.61 -4.81
C GLY A 40 3.68 -3.73 -6.01
N GLY A 41 2.94 -4.85 -6.13
CA GLY A 41 2.11 -5.18 -7.30
C GLY A 41 0.62 -4.88 -7.14
N THR A 42 0.10 -4.88 -5.91
CA THR A 42 -1.33 -4.72 -5.61
C THR A 42 -1.58 -3.71 -4.50
N THR A 43 -2.76 -3.10 -4.55
CA THR A 43 -3.35 -2.37 -3.42
C THR A 43 -4.60 -3.11 -2.98
N GLU A 44 -4.62 -3.52 -1.73
CA GLU A 44 -5.73 -4.21 -1.08
C GLU A 44 -6.49 -3.20 -0.20
N ILE A 45 -7.81 -3.13 -0.38
CA ILE A 45 -8.68 -2.25 0.40
C ILE A 45 -9.72 -3.13 1.09
N ALA A 46 -9.77 -3.09 2.41
CA ALA A 46 -10.73 -3.90 3.15
C ALA A 46 -11.44 -3.10 4.24
N PHE A 47 -12.74 -3.30 4.34
CA PHE A 47 -13.54 -2.86 5.47
C PHE A 47 -13.73 -4.04 6.42
N ILE A 48 -13.23 -3.87 7.63
CA ILE A 48 -13.13 -4.90 8.65
C ILE A 48 -14.07 -4.56 9.80
N VAL A 49 -14.90 -5.52 10.21
CA VAL A 49 -15.79 -5.38 11.35
C VAL A 49 -16.00 -6.73 12.02
N SER A 50 -16.05 -6.76 13.36
CA SER A 50 -16.32 -7.98 14.14
C SER A 50 -15.46 -9.18 13.77
N GLY A 51 -14.17 -8.96 13.50
CA GLY A 51 -13.19 -10.03 13.25
C GLY A 51 -13.15 -10.55 11.81
N GLY A 52 -13.81 -9.90 10.85
CA GLY A 52 -13.79 -10.32 9.45
C GLY A 52 -13.80 -9.16 8.47
N ALA A 53 -13.40 -9.42 7.23
CA ALA A 53 -13.54 -8.49 6.13
C ALA A 53 -14.98 -8.56 5.60
N ALA A 54 -15.75 -7.50 5.85
CA ALA A 54 -17.12 -7.39 5.32
C ALA A 54 -17.11 -6.98 3.84
N LEU A 55 -16.10 -6.24 3.42
CA LEU A 55 -15.83 -5.87 2.02
C LEU A 55 -14.33 -5.91 1.79
N SER A 56 -13.90 -6.48 0.67
CA SER A 56 -12.50 -6.50 0.26
C SER A 56 -12.40 -6.30 -1.24
N LYS A 57 -11.47 -5.44 -1.66
CA LYS A 57 -11.14 -5.18 -3.06
C LYS A 57 -9.63 -5.23 -3.26
N SER A 58 -9.22 -5.66 -4.44
CA SER A 58 -7.83 -5.68 -4.85
C SER A 58 -7.69 -5.04 -6.23
N ILE A 59 -6.80 -4.07 -6.35
CA ILE A 59 -6.44 -3.47 -7.63
C ILE A 59 -4.97 -3.71 -7.95
N LYS A 60 -4.67 -3.88 -9.23
CA LYS A 60 -3.30 -4.05 -9.73
C LYS A 60 -2.64 -2.70 -10.02
N ILE A 61 -2.69 -1.80 -9.05
CA ILE A 61 -2.01 -0.49 -9.08
C ILE A 61 -1.32 -0.33 -7.73
N ALA A 62 0.00 -0.27 -7.73
CA ALA A 62 0.81 -0.20 -6.51
C ALA A 62 2.23 0.31 -6.82
N GLY A 63 3.19 0.05 -5.95
CA GLY A 63 4.54 0.58 -6.00
C GLY A 63 5.28 0.40 -7.33
N ASP A 64 5.09 -0.74 -8.00
CA ASP A 64 5.75 -1.06 -9.27
C ASP A 64 5.25 -0.16 -10.40
N HIS A 65 3.94 0.13 -10.44
CA HIS A 65 3.37 1.06 -11.42
C HIS A 65 3.89 2.49 -11.23
N LEU A 66 4.12 2.90 -9.98
CA LEU A 66 4.74 4.19 -9.70
C LEU A 66 6.20 4.24 -10.19
N ASN A 67 6.93 3.14 -10.11
CA ASN A 67 8.28 3.04 -10.68
C ASN A 67 8.24 3.12 -12.21
N GLU A 68 7.28 2.44 -12.85
CA GLU A 68 7.07 2.50 -14.30
C GLU A 68 6.77 3.93 -14.75
N ASP A 69 5.88 4.66 -14.06
CA ASP A 69 5.58 6.07 -14.33
C ASP A 69 6.83 6.95 -14.27
N ILE A 70 7.66 6.77 -13.23
CA ILE A 70 8.90 7.51 -13.06
C ILE A 70 9.88 7.22 -14.20
N MET A 71 10.06 5.94 -14.55
CA MET A 71 10.95 5.54 -15.65
C MET A 71 10.48 6.12 -16.99
N GLU A 72 9.17 6.07 -17.27
CA GLU A 72 8.59 6.60 -18.49
C GLU A 72 8.73 8.12 -18.54
N PHE A 73 8.43 8.82 -17.45
CA PHE A 73 8.57 10.26 -17.33
C PHE A 73 10.02 10.71 -17.59
N VAL A 74 10.99 10.09 -16.94
CA VAL A 74 12.41 10.43 -17.12
C VAL A 74 12.87 10.17 -18.55
N LYS A 75 12.40 9.08 -19.15
CA LYS A 75 12.68 8.75 -20.55
C LYS A 75 12.10 9.79 -21.51
N GLU A 76 10.85 10.19 -21.32
CA GLU A 76 10.15 11.07 -22.25
C GLU A 76 10.54 12.54 -22.10
N GLN A 77 10.64 13.02 -20.87
CA GLN A 77 10.91 14.44 -20.60
C GLN A 77 12.40 14.78 -20.64
N HIS A 78 13.26 13.83 -20.28
CA HIS A 78 14.69 14.07 -20.12
C HIS A 78 15.59 13.27 -21.07
N ASN A 79 15.00 12.43 -21.93
CA ASN A 79 15.73 11.55 -22.86
C ASN A 79 16.77 10.68 -22.14
N LEU A 80 16.50 10.26 -20.91
CA LEU A 80 17.39 9.45 -20.08
C LEU A 80 16.71 8.14 -19.70
N LEU A 81 17.37 7.02 -19.99
CA LEU A 81 16.92 5.71 -19.53
C LEU A 81 17.51 5.43 -18.14
N ILE A 82 16.65 5.26 -17.16
CA ILE A 82 16.98 4.81 -15.81
C ILE A 82 16.46 3.39 -15.59
N GLY A 83 17.05 2.65 -14.64
CA GLY A 83 16.56 1.34 -14.23
C GLY A 83 15.57 1.43 -13.08
N GLU A 84 14.85 0.34 -12.83
CA GLU A 84 13.85 0.19 -11.78
C GLU A 84 14.39 0.58 -10.39
N ARG A 85 15.61 0.14 -10.05
CA ARG A 85 16.26 0.51 -8.79
C ARG A 85 16.40 2.03 -8.62
N THR A 86 16.76 2.74 -9.68
CA THR A 86 16.88 4.21 -9.64
C THR A 86 15.51 4.86 -9.50
N ALA A 87 14.47 4.31 -10.15
CA ALA A 87 13.10 4.78 -10.01
C ALA A 87 12.59 4.56 -8.58
N GLU A 88 12.84 3.39 -7.99
CA GLU A 88 12.52 3.09 -6.59
C GLU A 88 13.22 4.04 -5.61
N GLU A 89 14.53 4.28 -5.79
CA GLU A 89 15.30 5.22 -4.97
C GLU A 89 14.74 6.65 -5.09
N LEU A 90 14.34 7.09 -6.29
CA LEU A 90 13.68 8.38 -6.52
C LEU A 90 12.33 8.45 -5.80
N LYS A 91 11.49 7.46 -5.99
CA LYS A 91 10.19 7.35 -5.35
C LYS A 91 10.34 7.47 -3.83
N MET A 92 11.16 6.63 -3.22
CA MET A 92 11.38 6.59 -1.76
C MET A 92 11.94 7.91 -1.22
N ASN A 93 12.87 8.54 -1.90
CA ASN A 93 13.46 9.81 -1.48
C ASN A 93 12.48 10.98 -1.62
N THR A 94 11.76 11.06 -2.74
CA THR A 94 10.76 12.12 -3.00
C THR A 94 9.61 12.06 -1.99
N ILE A 95 9.22 10.87 -1.61
CA ILE A 95 8.17 10.58 -0.63
C ILE A 95 8.42 11.22 0.74
N SER A 96 9.67 11.35 1.15
CA SER A 96 10.09 11.86 2.47
C SER A 96 10.48 13.34 2.47
N GLN A 97 10.43 14.02 1.31
CA GLN A 97 10.81 15.43 1.20
C GLN A 97 9.60 16.37 1.29
N ASP A 98 9.71 17.39 2.12
CA ASP A 98 8.73 18.48 2.21
C ASP A 98 9.01 19.60 1.20
N ASP A 99 10.21 19.62 0.60
CA ASP A 99 10.63 20.63 -0.36
C ASP A 99 10.43 20.14 -1.79
N ALA A 100 9.40 20.64 -2.46
CA ALA A 100 9.07 20.33 -3.85
C ALA A 100 10.17 20.74 -4.86
N ASP A 101 11.02 21.70 -4.50
CA ASP A 101 12.15 22.16 -5.30
C ASP A 101 13.45 21.41 -5.02
N PHE A 102 13.44 20.46 -4.09
CA PHE A 102 14.61 19.62 -3.84
C PHE A 102 15.01 18.84 -5.10
N GLU A 103 16.32 18.87 -5.39
CA GLU A 103 16.88 18.22 -6.58
C GLU A 103 17.63 16.95 -6.23
N TYR A 104 17.33 15.88 -6.96
CA TYR A 104 18.05 14.60 -6.92
C TYR A 104 18.99 14.48 -8.10
N GLU A 105 20.22 14.02 -7.85
CA GLU A 105 21.12 13.62 -8.94
C GLU A 105 20.78 12.19 -9.35
N ILE A 106 20.41 12.01 -10.61
CA ILE A 106 20.12 10.70 -11.20
C ILE A 106 21.13 10.37 -12.29
N ARG A 107 21.35 9.08 -12.50
CA ARG A 107 22.27 8.56 -13.50
C ARG A 107 21.58 7.53 -14.37
N GLY A 108 21.83 7.60 -15.64
CA GLY A 108 21.24 6.71 -16.62
C GLY A 108 21.99 6.70 -17.93
N ARG A 109 21.36 6.16 -18.96
CA ARG A 109 21.89 6.13 -20.32
C ARG A 109 21.09 7.10 -21.21
N GLU A 110 21.79 8.05 -21.84
CA GLU A 110 21.17 9.02 -22.74
C GLU A 110 20.60 8.32 -23.98
N LEU A 111 19.35 8.63 -24.32
CA LEU A 111 18.69 8.15 -25.54
C LEU A 111 19.37 8.74 -26.79
N GLY A 112 19.47 7.94 -27.84
CA GLY A 112 20.06 8.35 -29.12
C GLY A 112 21.58 8.29 -29.15
N VAL A 113 22.28 8.66 -28.07
CA VAL A 113 23.74 8.63 -27.97
C VAL A 113 24.25 7.33 -27.34
N GLY A 114 23.48 6.78 -26.40
CA GLY A 114 23.81 5.52 -25.71
C GLY A 114 24.88 5.64 -24.62
N LEU A 115 25.37 6.83 -24.30
CA LEU A 115 26.41 7.08 -23.31
C LEU A 115 25.81 7.28 -21.88
N PRO A 116 26.57 6.97 -20.84
CA PRO A 116 26.21 7.32 -19.48
C PRO A 116 26.07 8.84 -19.31
N LYS A 117 25.03 9.27 -18.59
CA LYS A 117 24.76 10.68 -18.29
C LYS A 117 24.20 10.81 -16.89
N SER A 118 24.57 11.88 -16.19
CA SER A 118 23.92 12.32 -14.96
C SER A 118 23.17 13.62 -15.18
N MET A 119 22.08 13.81 -14.44
CA MET A 119 21.30 15.04 -14.43
C MET A 119 20.63 15.22 -13.08
N LYS A 120 20.07 16.41 -12.86
CA LYS A 120 19.22 16.70 -11.70
C LYS A 120 17.76 16.68 -12.09
N ILE A 121 16.92 16.19 -11.18
CA ILE A 121 15.47 16.13 -11.32
C ILE A 121 14.84 16.64 -10.02
N LYS A 122 13.76 17.40 -10.11
CA LYS A 122 13.08 17.94 -8.93
C LYS A 122 12.09 16.93 -8.33
N ALA A 123 11.89 17.00 -7.02
CA ALA A 123 10.87 16.21 -6.32
C ALA A 123 9.47 16.43 -6.91
N SER A 124 9.11 17.67 -7.25
CA SER A 124 7.81 18.01 -7.88
C SER A 124 7.60 17.36 -9.25
N GLU A 125 8.65 17.09 -10.01
CA GLU A 125 8.54 16.39 -11.30
C GLU A 125 8.18 14.91 -11.06
N ILE A 126 8.79 14.27 -10.06
CA ILE A 126 8.49 12.88 -9.68
C ILE A 126 7.08 12.76 -9.12
N GLU A 127 6.65 13.68 -8.24
CA GLU A 127 5.28 13.72 -7.75
C GLU A 127 4.26 13.88 -8.89
N GLY A 128 4.60 14.71 -9.87
CA GLY A 128 3.81 14.89 -11.09
C GLY A 128 3.68 13.60 -11.90
N ALA A 129 4.78 12.88 -12.05
CA ALA A 129 4.83 11.62 -12.81
C ALA A 129 3.89 10.55 -12.23
N ILE A 130 3.92 10.35 -10.91
CA ILE A 130 3.14 9.29 -10.23
C ILE A 130 1.68 9.66 -9.97
N ARG A 131 1.29 10.91 -10.22
CA ARG A 131 -0.04 11.45 -9.86
C ARG A 131 -1.19 10.60 -10.36
N LYS A 132 -1.14 10.15 -11.60
CA LYS A 132 -2.20 9.37 -12.24
C LYS A 132 -2.56 8.10 -11.46
N HIS A 133 -1.56 7.36 -11.03
CA HIS A 133 -1.79 6.13 -10.27
C HIS A 133 -2.16 6.40 -8.81
N ILE A 134 -1.65 7.48 -8.22
CA ILE A 134 -2.12 7.97 -6.91
C ILE A 134 -3.61 8.33 -6.98
N ASP A 135 -4.06 9.05 -8.03
CA ASP A 135 -5.47 9.38 -8.24
C ASP A 135 -6.32 8.11 -8.34
N ALA A 136 -5.87 7.12 -9.09
CA ALA A 136 -6.59 5.86 -9.25
C ALA A 136 -6.73 5.07 -7.92
N ILE A 137 -5.70 5.08 -7.07
CA ILE A 137 -5.79 4.47 -5.72
C ILE A 137 -6.83 5.20 -4.87
N ILE A 138 -6.80 6.54 -4.86
CA ILE A 138 -7.75 7.35 -4.06
C ILE A 138 -9.20 7.14 -4.54
N ASP A 139 -9.40 7.08 -5.85
CA ASP A 139 -10.72 6.84 -6.43
C ASP A 139 -11.26 5.45 -6.03
N GLU A 140 -10.41 4.41 -6.02
CA GLU A 140 -10.84 3.08 -5.57
C GLU A 140 -11.17 3.05 -4.07
N VAL A 141 -10.40 3.75 -3.25
CA VAL A 141 -10.73 3.90 -1.81
C VAL A 141 -12.10 4.56 -1.65
N ARG A 142 -12.38 5.64 -2.41
CA ARG A 142 -13.69 6.32 -2.41
C ARG A 142 -14.81 5.38 -2.83
N LEU A 143 -14.65 4.68 -3.96
CA LEU A 143 -15.64 3.71 -4.45
C LEU A 143 -15.87 2.58 -3.47
N THR A 144 -14.85 2.14 -2.75
CA THR A 144 -14.99 1.12 -1.72
C THR A 144 -15.83 1.63 -0.54
N ILE A 145 -15.63 2.87 -0.10
CA ILE A 145 -16.41 3.48 0.97
C ILE A 145 -17.88 3.62 0.55
N GLU A 146 -18.15 3.98 -0.72
CA GLU A 146 -19.51 4.13 -1.25
C GLU A 146 -20.30 2.80 -1.28
N GLU A 147 -19.62 1.66 -1.33
CA GLU A 147 -20.25 0.32 -1.29
C GLU A 147 -20.58 -0.16 0.13
N ILE A 148 -20.02 0.48 1.16
CA ILE A 148 -20.28 0.13 2.56
C ILE A 148 -21.67 0.63 2.97
N GLU A 149 -22.40 -0.19 3.71
CA GLU A 149 -23.72 0.20 4.23
C GLU A 149 -23.60 1.46 5.11
N PRO A 150 -24.53 2.45 4.97
CA PRO A 150 -24.42 3.74 5.65
C PRO A 150 -24.27 3.66 7.17
N GLU A 151 -24.94 2.67 7.79
CA GLU A 151 -24.92 2.48 9.24
C GLU A 151 -23.52 2.14 9.76
N VAL A 152 -22.75 1.36 9.00
CA VAL A 152 -21.38 0.98 9.38
C VAL A 152 -20.33 1.90 8.75
N ALA A 153 -20.65 2.58 7.64
CA ALA A 153 -19.76 3.60 7.07
C ALA A 153 -19.52 4.77 8.04
N ALA A 154 -20.48 5.03 8.94
CA ALA A 154 -20.31 6.04 9.99
C ALA A 154 -19.14 5.75 10.92
N ASP A 155 -18.79 4.48 11.13
CA ASP A 155 -17.63 4.10 11.94
C ASP A 155 -16.32 4.64 11.35
N ILE A 156 -16.19 4.68 10.02
CA ILE A 156 -14.99 5.16 9.33
C ILE A 156 -14.72 6.64 9.64
N TYR A 157 -15.77 7.42 9.89
CA TYR A 157 -15.60 8.82 10.30
C TYR A 157 -14.89 8.95 11.65
N GLU A 158 -15.12 7.98 12.56
CA GLU A 158 -14.47 7.96 13.89
C GLU A 158 -13.10 7.26 13.84
N THR A 159 -13.01 6.11 13.17
CA THR A 159 -11.81 5.26 13.12
C THR A 159 -10.79 5.75 12.10
N GLY A 160 -11.26 6.40 11.02
CA GLY A 160 -10.43 6.83 9.90
C GLY A 160 -10.01 5.67 8.99
N ILE A 161 -8.99 5.95 8.18
CA ILE A 161 -8.38 5.01 7.24
C ILE A 161 -6.99 4.63 7.76
N TYR A 162 -6.70 3.35 7.80
CA TYR A 162 -5.37 2.83 8.13
C TYR A 162 -4.62 2.49 6.85
N LEU A 163 -3.37 2.95 6.74
CA LEU A 163 -2.49 2.62 5.63
C LEU A 163 -1.40 1.65 6.09
N SER A 164 -1.14 0.62 5.29
CA SER A 164 -0.06 -0.35 5.44
C SER A 164 0.65 -0.61 4.11
N GLY A 165 1.71 -1.41 4.15
CA GLY A 165 2.56 -1.66 3.00
C GLY A 165 3.57 -0.55 2.71
N GLY A 166 4.44 -0.77 1.75
CA GLY A 166 5.48 0.19 1.35
C GLY A 166 4.91 1.51 0.82
N GLY A 167 3.77 1.43 0.10
CA GLY A 167 3.07 2.60 -0.42
C GLY A 167 2.48 3.52 0.65
N ALA A 168 2.24 3.02 1.86
CA ALA A 168 1.76 3.83 2.99
C ALA A 168 2.76 4.92 3.41
N THR A 169 4.03 4.76 3.07
CA THR A 169 5.08 5.75 3.35
C THR A 169 5.05 6.93 2.38
N ILE A 170 4.24 6.86 1.32
CA ILE A 170 4.09 7.93 0.33
C ILE A 170 3.30 9.11 0.93
N ARG A 171 4.02 10.15 1.37
CA ARG A 171 3.44 11.33 2.02
C ARG A 171 2.29 11.95 1.23
N ILE A 172 2.49 12.18 -0.08
CA ILE A 172 1.47 12.78 -0.95
C ILE A 172 0.20 11.94 -1.01
N LEU A 173 0.28 10.63 -0.93
CA LEU A 173 -0.89 9.75 -0.90
C LEU A 173 -1.73 9.99 0.36
N LYS A 174 -1.07 9.96 1.54
CA LYS A 174 -1.73 10.25 2.82
C LYS A 174 -2.42 11.61 2.80
N GLU A 175 -1.67 12.67 2.47
CA GLU A 175 -2.17 14.06 2.46
C GLU A 175 -3.36 14.23 1.51
N ARG A 176 -3.32 13.57 0.36
CA ARG A 176 -4.40 13.63 -0.62
C ARG A 176 -5.64 12.86 -0.17
N ILE A 177 -5.48 11.67 0.39
CA ILE A 177 -6.61 10.91 0.96
C ILE A 177 -7.29 11.77 2.04
N GLU A 178 -6.53 12.32 3.00
CA GLU A 178 -7.08 13.19 4.05
C GLU A 178 -7.83 14.39 3.49
N LYS A 179 -7.27 15.04 2.49
CA LYS A 179 -7.85 16.24 1.87
C LYS A 179 -9.09 15.94 1.03
N GLU A 180 -9.07 14.85 0.27
CA GLU A 180 -10.12 14.55 -0.72
C GLU A 180 -11.30 13.79 -0.13
N LEU A 181 -11.02 12.91 0.84
CA LEU A 181 -12.06 12.13 1.51
C LEU A 181 -12.52 12.74 2.83
N LEU A 182 -11.82 13.76 3.35
CA LEU A 182 -12.10 14.42 4.62
C LEU A 182 -12.12 13.45 5.80
N LEU A 183 -11.30 12.41 5.73
CA LEU A 183 -11.14 11.37 6.73
C LEU A 183 -9.74 11.39 7.31
N LYS A 184 -9.60 11.06 8.59
CA LYS A 184 -8.28 10.90 9.22
C LYS A 184 -7.57 9.71 8.62
N VAL A 185 -6.26 9.85 8.33
CA VAL A 185 -5.42 8.75 7.85
C VAL A 185 -4.33 8.44 8.87
N THR A 186 -4.27 7.20 9.30
CA THR A 186 -3.25 6.68 10.21
C THR A 186 -2.34 5.73 9.43
N VAL A 187 -1.03 6.01 9.44
CA VAL A 187 -0.01 5.10 8.91
C VAL A 187 0.49 4.26 10.07
N GLY A 188 0.55 2.94 9.90
CA GLY A 188 1.13 2.06 10.91
C GLY A 188 2.59 2.40 11.21
N ASP A 189 3.02 2.28 12.46
CA ASP A 189 4.40 2.62 12.88
C ASP A 189 5.45 1.85 12.07
N ASP A 190 5.16 0.60 11.72
CA ASP A 190 5.97 -0.25 10.83
C ASP A 190 5.11 -0.76 9.68
N ALA A 191 4.59 0.16 8.87
CA ALA A 191 3.65 -0.12 7.80
C ALA A 191 4.18 -1.16 6.78
N ILE A 192 5.48 -1.15 6.51
CA ILE A 192 6.13 -2.06 5.55
C ILE A 192 6.05 -3.51 6.03
N HIS A 193 6.15 -3.74 7.33
CA HIS A 193 6.14 -5.08 7.91
C HIS A 193 4.78 -5.44 8.55
N ALA A 194 3.73 -4.65 8.32
CA ALA A 194 2.42 -4.84 8.93
C ALA A 194 1.89 -6.28 8.76
N VAL A 195 1.91 -6.81 7.54
CA VAL A 195 1.42 -8.17 7.24
C VAL A 195 2.20 -9.23 8.03
N VAL A 196 3.53 -9.20 8.00
CA VAL A 196 4.35 -10.20 8.71
C VAL A 196 4.23 -10.03 10.22
N THR A 197 4.10 -8.82 10.73
CA THR A 197 3.86 -8.53 12.15
C THR A 197 2.51 -9.09 12.60
N GLY A 198 1.46 -8.89 11.79
CA GLY A 198 0.14 -9.45 12.07
C GLY A 198 0.14 -10.97 12.07
N ILE A 199 0.82 -11.61 11.09
CA ILE A 199 0.99 -13.08 11.08
C ILE A 199 1.71 -13.56 12.33
N ALA A 200 2.76 -12.87 12.78
CA ALA A 200 3.47 -13.22 14.01
C ALA A 200 2.55 -13.14 15.23
N GLN A 201 1.75 -12.08 15.37
CA GLN A 201 0.78 -11.94 16.47
C GLN A 201 -0.29 -13.04 16.44
N VAL A 202 -0.77 -13.43 15.26
CA VAL A 202 -1.71 -14.55 15.10
C VAL A 202 -1.09 -15.87 15.57
N LEU A 203 0.18 -16.10 15.28
CA LEU A 203 0.90 -17.32 15.72
C LEU A 203 1.16 -17.30 17.22
N ASP A 204 1.44 -16.15 17.81
CA ASP A 204 1.71 -15.99 19.24
C ASP A 204 0.45 -16.20 20.10
N ASP A 205 -0.73 -15.83 19.59
CA ASP A 205 -2.02 -16.02 20.27
C ASP A 205 -3.06 -16.67 19.33
N PHE A 206 -2.73 -17.86 18.85
CA PHE A 206 -3.50 -18.61 17.88
C PHE A 206 -4.97 -18.84 18.30
N ASP A 207 -5.21 -19.11 19.57
CA ASP A 207 -6.56 -19.35 20.07
C ASP A 207 -7.45 -18.12 19.98
N ARG A 208 -6.89 -16.93 20.18
CA ARG A 208 -7.60 -15.65 20.02
C ARG A 208 -8.00 -15.41 18.56
N TYR A 209 -7.09 -15.69 17.64
CA TYR A 209 -7.25 -15.37 16.22
C TYR A 209 -7.78 -16.51 15.35
N LYS A 210 -8.09 -17.67 15.92
CA LYS A 210 -8.53 -18.84 15.14
C LYS A 210 -9.74 -18.59 14.22
N ASN A 211 -10.60 -17.62 14.56
CA ASN A 211 -11.79 -17.30 13.77
C ASN A 211 -11.49 -16.43 12.55
N VAL A 212 -10.32 -15.77 12.50
CA VAL A 212 -9.88 -14.97 11.34
C VAL A 212 -9.00 -15.77 10.37
N ILE A 213 -8.70 -17.03 10.76
CA ILE A 213 -7.89 -17.94 9.97
C ILE A 213 -8.80 -18.80 9.09
N ILE A 214 -8.49 -18.87 7.82
CA ILE A 214 -9.14 -19.78 6.87
C ILE A 214 -8.47 -21.14 7.04
N SER A 215 -9.12 -22.07 7.74
CA SER A 215 -8.66 -23.45 7.78
C SER A 215 -8.79 -24.06 6.38
N PRO A 216 -7.74 -24.70 5.85
CA PRO A 216 -7.91 -25.45 4.61
C PRO A 216 -8.97 -26.52 4.87
N THR A 217 -10.13 -26.37 4.22
CA THR A 217 -11.12 -27.44 4.17
C THR A 217 -10.39 -28.69 3.68
N HIS A 218 -10.49 -29.78 4.42
CA HIS A 218 -10.04 -31.07 3.98
C HIS A 218 -10.86 -31.42 2.72
N GLU A 219 -10.38 -31.04 1.55
CA GLU A 219 -10.80 -31.69 0.34
C GLU A 219 -10.11 -33.04 0.29
N TYR A 220 -10.94 -34.06 0.31
CA TYR A 220 -10.61 -35.48 0.22
C TYR A 220 -10.04 -35.84 -1.16
#